data_2be17cdfd37eb0d860e79538425d67fd
#
_entry.id   2be17cdfd37eb0d860e79538425d67fd
#
_cell.length_a   1.000
_cell.length_b   1.000
_cell.length_c   1.000
_cell.angle_alpha   90.00
_cell.angle_beta   90.00
_cell.angle_gamma   90.00
#
_symmetry.space_group_name_H-M   'P 1'
#
loop_
_entity.id
_entity.type
_entity.pdbx_description
1 polymer ?
#
loop_
_entity_poly.entity_id
_entity_poly.type
_entity_poly.pdbx_seq_one_letter_code
_entity_poly.pdbx_strand_id
1 'polypeptide(L)'
;VKERVARIARNIQALQVGMEIDHRDTLACVLFDGLSASESFFMEALYDSGRFPCLFVGGSAGGKFDFRNTWLHDGTRRLENHALIAFLKVARGTRFGVLKSQNFVPDGPHFPVLHASLEQRYVSEVIDADGRVVSFIDALCAHFRCAPRELEAKLADFSFAIQVGKEIFVRSVVRVDVEARRVYFYCDISPGDDLLLVRRTKLVQSTEEDFRRFMAGKPAAPVAGILNDCILRRLYNDKDLAHVRQALPCDQLAGFSTFGEILG
;
A
#
# COMPACT_ATOMS: atom_id res chain seq x y z
N VAL A 1 18.60 1.19 9.90
CA VAL A 1 17.36 2.01 9.84
C VAL A 1 17.67 3.48 10.14
N LYS A 2 18.13 3.84 11.36
CA LYS A 2 18.32 5.25 11.79
C LYS A 2 19.17 6.10 10.81
N GLU A 3 20.28 5.56 10.30
CA GLU A 3 21.12 6.27 9.34
C GLU A 3 20.42 6.51 8.00
N ARG A 4 19.61 5.54 7.56
CA ARG A 4 18.79 5.65 6.33
C ARG A 4 17.77 6.76 6.48
N VAL A 5 17.00 6.77 7.57
CA VAL A 5 16.00 7.81 7.87
C VAL A 5 16.65 9.19 7.95
N ALA A 6 17.78 9.33 8.65
CA ALA A 6 18.50 10.60 8.76
C ALA A 6 19.00 11.12 7.40
N ARG A 7 19.44 10.24 6.50
CA ARG A 7 19.84 10.61 5.14
C ARG A 7 18.66 11.09 4.31
N ILE A 8 17.54 10.35 4.39
CA ILE A 8 16.28 10.72 3.70
C ILE A 8 15.80 12.08 4.20
N ALA A 9 15.76 12.31 5.52
CA ALA A 9 15.32 13.57 6.10
C ALA A 9 16.19 14.76 5.62
N ARG A 10 17.52 14.60 5.58
CA ARG A 10 18.41 15.65 5.03
C ARG A 10 18.11 15.96 3.56
N ASN A 11 17.86 14.93 2.75
CA ASN A 11 17.51 15.12 1.34
C ASN A 11 16.19 15.84 1.17
N ILE A 12 15.16 15.49 1.97
CA ILE A 12 13.86 16.16 1.98
C ILE A 12 14.02 17.64 2.38
N GLN A 13 14.84 17.94 3.39
CA GLN A 13 15.10 19.32 3.82
C GLN A 13 15.81 20.16 2.74
N ALA A 14 16.62 19.53 1.89
CA ALA A 14 17.33 20.18 0.79
C ALA A 14 16.48 20.39 -0.48
N LEU A 15 15.28 19.78 -0.57
CA LEU A 15 14.42 19.92 -1.75
C LEU A 15 14.04 21.39 -1.98
N GLN A 16 14.15 21.83 -3.22
CA GLN A 16 13.66 23.13 -3.66
C GLN A 16 12.44 22.92 -4.54
N VAL A 17 11.35 23.59 -4.22
CA VAL A 17 10.10 23.54 -4.97
C VAL A 17 9.79 24.94 -5.48
N GLY A 18 9.72 25.12 -6.80
CA GLY A 18 9.52 26.41 -7.44
C GLY A 18 8.07 26.94 -7.40
N MET A 19 7.23 26.42 -6.50
CA MET A 19 5.84 26.83 -6.34
C MET A 19 5.42 26.81 -4.87
N GLU A 20 4.43 27.60 -4.53
CA GLU A 20 3.77 27.54 -3.22
C GLU A 20 2.92 26.28 -3.12
N ILE A 21 3.06 25.52 -2.04
CA ILE A 21 2.32 24.30 -1.76
C ILE A 21 1.23 24.59 -0.74
N ASP A 22 -0.02 24.31 -1.09
CA ASP A 22 -1.20 24.53 -0.27
C ASP A 22 -2.13 23.30 -0.36
N HIS A 23 -2.54 22.77 0.79
CA HIS A 23 -3.42 21.60 0.86
C HIS A 23 -4.75 21.74 0.10
N ARG A 24 -5.17 22.96 -0.23
CA ARG A 24 -6.43 23.25 -0.92
C ARG A 24 -6.35 23.04 -2.43
N ASP A 25 -5.17 23.21 -3.02
CA ASP A 25 -4.98 23.22 -4.45
C ASP A 25 -3.77 22.40 -4.95
N THR A 26 -3.03 21.79 -4.05
CA THR A 26 -1.83 21.03 -4.40
C THR A 26 -1.99 19.56 -4.03
N LEU A 27 -1.66 18.69 -4.97
CA LEU A 27 -1.53 17.25 -4.81
C LEU A 27 -0.09 16.86 -5.16
N ALA A 28 0.50 15.97 -4.41
CA ALA A 28 1.82 15.42 -4.73
C ALA A 28 1.71 13.96 -5.17
N CYS A 29 2.26 13.64 -6.34
CA CYS A 29 2.46 12.27 -6.79
C CYS A 29 3.87 11.81 -6.41
N VAL A 30 3.96 10.74 -5.61
CA VAL A 30 5.23 10.19 -5.14
C VAL A 30 5.46 8.83 -5.77
N LEU A 31 6.57 8.68 -6.46
CA LEU A 31 6.99 7.42 -7.06
C LEU A 31 8.29 6.96 -6.41
N PHE A 32 8.37 5.68 -6.09
CA PHE A 32 9.57 5.06 -5.52
C PHE A 32 10.17 4.04 -6.47
N ASP A 33 11.45 3.84 -6.37
CA ASP A 33 12.07 2.60 -6.84
C ASP A 33 11.55 1.45 -5.98
N GLY A 34 10.77 0.55 -6.57
CA GLY A 34 10.01 -0.49 -5.86
C GLY A 34 10.87 -1.58 -5.20
N LEU A 35 12.18 -1.62 -5.47
CA LEU A 35 13.11 -2.51 -4.79
C LEU A 35 13.95 -1.81 -3.71
N SER A 36 13.74 -0.52 -3.50
CA SER A 36 14.48 0.25 -2.50
C SER A 36 14.14 -0.12 -1.05
N ALA A 37 12.96 -0.71 -0.82
CA ALA A 37 12.43 -1.01 0.51
C ALA A 37 12.56 0.17 1.49
N SER A 38 12.27 1.38 1.01
CA SER A 38 12.46 2.63 1.77
C SER A 38 11.22 3.50 1.83
N GLU A 39 10.10 3.03 1.33
CA GLU A 39 8.85 3.78 1.19
C GLU A 39 8.36 4.32 2.54
N SER A 40 8.26 3.45 3.55
CA SER A 40 7.79 3.83 4.89
C SER A 40 8.73 4.86 5.54
N PHE A 41 10.04 4.64 5.45
CA PHE A 41 11.04 5.57 6.00
C PHE A 41 11.02 6.92 5.30
N PHE A 42 10.75 6.93 3.99
CA PHE A 42 10.65 8.16 3.24
C PHE A 42 9.37 8.92 3.61
N MET A 43 8.24 8.24 3.67
CA MET A 43 6.97 8.88 4.03
C MET A 43 6.99 9.40 5.45
N GLU A 44 7.54 8.67 6.42
CA GLU A 44 7.76 9.14 7.79
C GLU A 44 8.58 10.43 7.80
N ALA A 45 9.76 10.43 7.17
CA ALA A 45 10.61 11.61 7.11
C ALA A 45 9.96 12.80 6.37
N LEU A 46 9.13 12.52 5.36
CA LEU A 46 8.41 13.53 4.60
C LEU A 46 7.35 14.24 5.48
N TYR A 47 6.57 13.47 6.24
CA TYR A 47 5.58 14.01 7.17
C TYR A 47 6.23 14.75 8.33
N ASP A 48 7.26 14.16 8.94
CA ASP A 48 7.99 14.79 10.06
C ASP A 48 8.65 16.11 9.64
N SER A 49 8.97 16.28 8.37
CA SER A 49 9.54 17.52 7.86
C SER A 49 8.59 18.71 7.96
N GLY A 50 7.28 18.49 7.94
CA GLY A 50 6.22 19.51 7.91
C GLY A 50 6.29 20.47 6.72
N ARG A 51 7.16 20.22 5.72
CA ARG A 51 7.47 21.19 4.66
C ARG A 51 6.42 21.32 3.57
N PHE A 52 5.67 20.26 3.33
CA PHE A 52 4.79 20.18 2.17
C PHE A 52 3.35 19.85 2.62
N PRO A 53 2.57 20.87 2.98
CA PRO A 53 1.20 20.68 3.49
C PRO A 53 0.24 20.33 2.32
N CYS A 54 0.37 19.14 1.77
CA CYS A 54 -0.52 18.64 0.72
C CYS A 54 -0.69 17.13 0.84
N LEU A 55 -1.70 16.59 0.14
CA LEU A 55 -1.95 15.16 0.08
C LEU A 55 -0.92 14.47 -0.84
N PHE A 56 -0.38 13.35 -0.39
CA PHE A 56 0.53 12.51 -1.15
C PHE A 56 -0.21 11.27 -1.66
N VAL A 57 -0.06 10.99 -2.95
CA VAL A 57 -0.55 9.78 -3.61
C VAL A 57 0.54 9.22 -4.50
N GLY A 58 0.51 7.94 -4.77
CA GLY A 58 1.50 7.36 -5.68
C GLY A 58 1.72 5.87 -5.43
N GLY A 59 2.96 5.44 -5.61
CA GLY A 59 3.31 4.04 -5.38
C GLY A 59 4.72 3.69 -5.79
N SER A 60 5.08 2.45 -5.54
CA SER A 60 6.38 1.89 -5.87
C SER A 60 6.40 1.42 -7.32
N ALA A 61 7.40 1.88 -8.09
CA ALA A 61 7.57 1.46 -9.47
C ALA A 61 7.84 -0.04 -9.54
N GLY A 62 7.03 -0.74 -10.34
CA GLY A 62 7.25 -2.15 -10.67
C GLY A 62 8.20 -2.27 -11.86
N GLY A 63 9.04 -3.29 -11.82
CA GLY A 63 9.86 -3.70 -12.96
C GLY A 63 9.27 -4.92 -13.65
N LYS A 64 10.14 -5.71 -14.24
CA LYS A 64 9.82 -7.08 -14.62
C LYS A 64 9.67 -7.92 -13.34
N PHE A 65 8.86 -8.98 -13.39
CA PHE A 65 8.67 -9.87 -12.23
C PHE A 65 9.92 -10.70 -11.87
N ASP A 66 11.07 -10.37 -12.41
CA ASP A 66 12.35 -10.95 -12.03
C ASP A 66 12.94 -10.32 -10.75
N PHE A 67 12.35 -9.22 -10.26
CA PHE A 67 12.76 -8.49 -9.05
C PHE A 67 14.25 -8.12 -9.03
N ARG A 68 14.85 -7.89 -10.21
CA ARG A 68 16.27 -7.52 -10.31
C ARG A 68 16.50 -6.03 -10.34
N ASN A 69 15.63 -5.31 -11.08
CA ASN A 69 15.77 -3.87 -11.26
C ASN A 69 14.40 -3.20 -11.34
N THR A 70 14.28 -2.09 -10.63
CA THR A 70 13.25 -1.08 -10.85
C THR A 70 13.92 0.28 -10.96
N TRP A 71 13.31 1.18 -11.68
CA TRP A 71 13.86 2.51 -11.87
C TRP A 71 12.77 3.54 -12.19
N LEU A 72 13.10 4.79 -11.93
CA LEU A 72 12.29 5.95 -12.26
C LEU A 72 12.97 6.74 -13.37
N HIS A 73 12.24 7.67 -13.98
CA HIS A 73 12.80 8.60 -14.96
C HIS A 73 12.32 10.02 -14.63
N ASP A 74 13.26 10.96 -14.46
CA ASP A 74 12.97 12.35 -14.09
C ASP A 74 12.77 13.29 -15.28
N GLY A 75 12.62 12.72 -16.48
CA GLY A 75 12.55 13.47 -17.74
C GLY A 75 13.91 13.57 -18.47
N THR A 76 15.01 13.34 -17.75
CA THR A 76 16.38 13.45 -18.31
C THR A 76 17.20 12.19 -18.16
N ARG A 77 17.05 11.48 -17.05
CA ARG A 77 17.87 10.30 -16.73
C ARG A 77 17.07 9.23 -15.98
N ARG A 78 17.61 8.02 -16.01
CA ARG A 78 17.15 6.90 -15.20
C ARG A 78 17.70 7.02 -13.77
N LEU A 79 16.85 6.76 -12.79
CA LEU A 79 17.15 6.85 -11.37
C LEU A 79 16.86 5.51 -10.69
N GLU A 80 17.80 5.01 -9.92
CA GLU A 80 17.68 3.82 -9.05
C GLU A 80 17.88 4.23 -7.59
N ASN A 81 17.24 3.57 -6.66
CA ASN A 81 17.25 3.93 -5.22
C ASN A 81 16.83 5.39 -4.96
N HIS A 82 15.85 5.88 -5.70
CA HIS A 82 15.35 7.24 -5.58
C HIS A 82 13.84 7.23 -5.31
N ALA A 83 13.37 8.35 -4.76
CA ALA A 83 11.98 8.76 -4.81
C ALA A 83 11.86 10.00 -5.72
N LEU A 84 10.79 10.07 -6.48
CA LEU A 84 10.41 11.20 -7.31
C LEU A 84 9.13 11.80 -6.77
N ILE A 85 9.10 13.10 -6.53
CA ILE A 85 7.89 13.82 -6.13
C ILE A 85 7.52 14.80 -7.24
N ALA A 86 6.31 14.65 -7.76
CA ALA A 86 5.70 15.61 -8.68
C ALA A 86 4.59 16.38 -7.95
N PHE A 87 4.78 17.67 -7.73
CA PHE A 87 3.77 18.54 -7.17
C PHE A 87 2.86 19.06 -8.29
N LEU A 88 1.57 18.83 -8.14
CA LEU A 88 0.54 19.20 -9.11
C LEU A 88 -0.37 20.25 -8.49
N LYS A 89 -0.37 21.47 -9.04
CA LYS A 89 -1.29 22.53 -8.62
C LYS A 89 -2.49 22.55 -9.56
N VAL A 90 -3.68 22.36 -9.00
CA VAL A 90 -4.91 22.37 -9.80
C VAL A 90 -5.31 23.79 -10.16
N ALA A 91 -5.90 23.96 -11.34
CA ALA A 91 -6.38 25.24 -11.80
C ALA A 91 -7.52 25.78 -10.91
N ARG A 92 -7.66 27.09 -10.85
CA ARG A 92 -8.73 27.74 -10.11
C ARG A 92 -10.10 27.22 -10.53
N GLY A 93 -10.93 26.85 -9.58
CA GLY A 93 -12.25 26.26 -9.82
C GLY A 93 -12.24 24.74 -10.03
N THR A 94 -11.06 24.13 -10.15
CA THR A 94 -10.90 22.67 -10.17
C THR A 94 -10.76 22.14 -8.75
N ARG A 95 -11.30 20.95 -8.51
CA ARG A 95 -11.11 20.20 -7.26
C ARG A 95 -10.55 18.83 -7.56
N PHE A 96 -9.77 18.31 -6.66
CA PHE A 96 -9.34 16.91 -6.70
C PHE A 96 -9.92 16.15 -5.51
N GLY A 97 -9.90 14.84 -5.61
CA GLY A 97 -10.21 13.93 -4.51
C GLY A 97 -9.48 12.62 -4.74
N VAL A 98 -9.27 11.87 -3.69
CA VAL A 98 -8.60 10.57 -3.76
C VAL A 98 -9.60 9.49 -3.41
N LEU A 99 -9.75 8.53 -4.31
CA LEU A 99 -10.50 7.31 -4.09
C LEU A 99 -9.53 6.22 -3.66
N LYS A 100 -9.74 5.66 -2.47
CA LYS A 100 -9.13 4.40 -2.04
C LYS A 100 -10.12 3.28 -2.31
N SER A 101 -9.71 2.27 -3.05
CA SER A 101 -10.53 1.09 -3.31
C SER A 101 -9.72 -0.17 -3.03
N GLN A 102 -10.37 -1.14 -2.42
CA GLN A 102 -9.80 -2.44 -2.12
C GLN A 102 -10.89 -3.51 -2.16
N ASN A 103 -10.50 -4.74 -2.45
CA ASN A 103 -11.43 -5.87 -2.48
C ASN A 103 -11.11 -6.88 -1.36
N PHE A 104 -11.02 -6.36 -0.12
CA PHE A 104 -10.87 -7.16 1.10
C PHE A 104 -11.83 -6.67 2.17
N VAL A 105 -12.32 -7.61 2.96
CA VAL A 105 -13.18 -7.34 4.13
C VAL A 105 -12.61 -8.05 5.35
N PRO A 106 -12.76 -7.50 6.55
CA PRO A 106 -12.45 -8.20 7.80
C PRO A 106 -13.18 -9.55 7.84
N ASP A 107 -12.45 -10.63 8.08
CA ASP A 107 -12.99 -11.99 8.13
C ASP A 107 -12.14 -12.91 8.99
N GLY A 108 -11.93 -12.54 10.25
CA GLY A 108 -11.17 -13.36 11.17
C GLY A 108 -10.63 -12.61 12.38
N PRO A 109 -9.71 -13.25 13.11
CA PRO A 109 -9.13 -12.70 14.33
C PRO A 109 -8.12 -11.60 14.03
N HIS A 110 -7.78 -10.90 15.10
CA HIS A 110 -6.63 -10.02 15.21
C HIS A 110 -5.42 -10.81 15.74
N PHE A 111 -4.24 -10.43 15.26
CA PHE A 111 -2.96 -10.99 15.68
C PHE A 111 -2.03 -9.84 16.08
N PRO A 112 -2.02 -9.44 17.36
CA PRO A 112 -1.06 -8.45 17.84
C PRO A 112 0.37 -8.95 17.67
N VAL A 113 1.19 -8.22 16.93
CA VAL A 113 2.54 -8.62 16.55
C VAL A 113 3.49 -8.36 17.70
N LEU A 114 4.21 -9.42 18.14
CA LEU A 114 5.25 -9.30 19.15
C LEU A 114 6.64 -9.25 18.54
N HIS A 115 6.96 -10.21 17.65
CA HIS A 115 8.24 -10.24 16.96
C HIS A 115 8.09 -10.16 15.45
N ALA A 116 8.72 -9.14 14.87
CA ALA A 116 8.80 -8.90 13.44
C ALA A 116 10.18 -8.33 13.05
N SER A 117 10.53 -8.48 11.79
CA SER A 117 11.71 -7.84 11.20
C SER A 117 11.29 -6.88 10.08
N LEU A 118 11.47 -5.58 10.30
CA LEU A 118 11.24 -4.54 9.30
C LEU A 118 12.12 -4.71 8.05
N GLU A 119 13.40 -5.06 8.25
CA GLU A 119 14.36 -5.19 7.15
C GLU A 119 14.09 -6.42 6.28
N GLN A 120 13.70 -7.55 6.92
CA GLN A 120 13.41 -8.80 6.22
C GLN A 120 11.92 -8.99 5.95
N ARG A 121 11.08 -8.08 6.44
CA ARG A 121 9.61 -8.05 6.24
C ARG A 121 8.94 -9.37 6.63
N TYR A 122 9.23 -9.88 7.83
CA TYR A 122 8.53 -11.06 8.36
C TYR A 122 7.97 -10.83 9.75
N VAL A 123 6.97 -11.63 10.10
CA VAL A 123 6.44 -11.80 11.46
C VAL A 123 6.70 -13.23 11.89
N SER A 124 7.18 -13.43 13.13
CA SER A 124 7.43 -14.75 13.71
C SER A 124 6.54 -15.06 14.91
N GLU A 125 6.23 -14.06 15.75
CA GLU A 125 5.45 -14.26 16.97
C GLU A 125 4.37 -13.20 17.13
N VAL A 126 3.23 -13.66 17.63
CA VAL A 126 2.03 -12.86 17.90
C VAL A 126 1.47 -13.21 19.27
N ILE A 127 0.52 -12.43 19.76
CA ILE A 127 -0.24 -12.72 20.96
C ILE A 127 -1.57 -13.37 20.54
N ASP A 128 -1.89 -14.54 21.10
CA ASP A 128 -3.14 -15.24 20.83
C ASP A 128 -4.32 -14.65 21.63
N ALA A 129 -5.52 -15.21 21.42
CA ALA A 129 -6.73 -14.76 22.10
C ALA A 129 -6.70 -14.95 23.63
N ASP A 130 -5.84 -15.84 24.13
CA ASP A 130 -5.64 -16.08 25.57
C ASP A 130 -4.53 -15.19 26.15
N GLY A 131 -3.93 -14.30 25.36
CA GLY A 131 -2.84 -13.42 25.76
C GLY A 131 -1.47 -14.10 25.82
N ARG A 132 -1.31 -15.27 25.23
CA ARG A 132 -0.04 -16.02 25.22
C ARG A 132 0.76 -15.69 23.97
N VAL A 133 2.08 -15.67 24.12
CA VAL A 133 3.00 -15.56 22.99
C VAL A 133 3.06 -16.89 22.26
N VAL A 134 2.72 -16.86 20.98
CA VAL A 134 2.73 -18.05 20.12
C VAL A 134 3.40 -17.73 18.78
N SER A 135 3.91 -18.75 18.11
CA SER A 135 4.34 -18.57 16.72
C SER A 135 3.17 -18.13 15.85
N PHE A 136 3.41 -17.18 14.96
CA PHE A 136 2.37 -16.71 14.04
C PHE A 136 1.84 -17.84 13.15
N ILE A 137 2.70 -18.76 12.72
CA ILE A 137 2.29 -19.97 11.98
C ILE A 137 1.34 -20.84 12.82
N ASP A 138 1.64 -21.06 14.10
CA ASP A 138 0.78 -21.88 14.95
C ASP A 138 -0.58 -21.21 15.18
N ALA A 139 -0.61 -19.90 15.40
CA ALA A 139 -1.84 -19.14 15.54
C ALA A 139 -2.72 -19.26 14.28
N LEU A 140 -2.13 -19.14 13.10
CA LEU A 140 -2.82 -19.30 11.82
C LEU A 140 -3.29 -20.74 11.60
N CYS A 141 -2.45 -21.73 11.89
CA CYS A 141 -2.84 -23.15 11.80
C CYS A 141 -3.99 -23.50 12.73
N ALA A 142 -4.00 -22.95 13.95
CA ALA A 142 -5.12 -23.11 14.88
C ALA A 142 -6.40 -22.50 14.33
N HIS A 143 -6.34 -21.28 13.79
CA HIS A 143 -7.49 -20.61 13.20
C HIS A 143 -8.06 -21.38 11.99
N PHE A 144 -7.21 -21.74 11.02
CA PHE A 144 -7.62 -22.44 9.80
C PHE A 144 -7.83 -23.95 10.00
N ARG A 145 -7.51 -24.49 11.16
CA ARG A 145 -7.56 -25.95 11.49
C ARG A 145 -6.80 -26.77 10.45
N CYS A 146 -5.58 -26.40 10.17
CA CYS A 146 -4.74 -27.04 9.15
C CYS A 146 -3.33 -27.32 9.66
N ALA A 147 -2.62 -28.22 8.97
CA ALA A 147 -1.20 -28.41 9.22
C ALA A 147 -0.37 -27.25 8.61
N PRO A 148 0.83 -26.94 9.13
CA PRO A 148 1.67 -25.86 8.63
C PRO A 148 1.93 -25.89 7.11
N ARG A 149 2.11 -27.08 6.54
CA ARG A 149 2.30 -27.28 5.08
C ARG A 149 1.10 -26.91 4.21
N GLU A 150 -0.09 -26.81 4.81
CA GLU A 150 -1.35 -26.48 4.13
C GLU A 150 -1.68 -24.99 4.22
N LEU A 151 -0.96 -24.26 5.06
CA LEU A 151 -1.27 -22.88 5.41
C LEU A 151 -1.23 -21.94 4.20
N GLU A 152 -0.27 -22.09 3.32
CA GLU A 152 -0.17 -21.26 2.10
C GLU A 152 -1.42 -21.39 1.22
N ALA A 153 -1.93 -22.62 1.07
CA ALA A 153 -3.16 -22.87 0.32
C ALA A 153 -4.39 -22.27 1.03
N LYS A 154 -4.43 -22.29 2.37
CA LYS A 154 -5.50 -21.65 3.14
C LYS A 154 -5.49 -20.13 3.02
N LEU A 155 -4.30 -19.54 2.92
CA LEU A 155 -4.13 -18.10 2.75
C LEU A 155 -4.41 -17.61 1.32
N ALA A 156 -4.69 -18.48 0.35
CA ALA A 156 -4.89 -18.09 -1.05
C ALA A 156 -5.97 -17.01 -1.25
N ASP A 157 -7.05 -17.04 -0.46
CA ASP A 157 -8.13 -16.06 -0.51
C ASP A 157 -8.09 -15.04 0.64
N PHE A 158 -7.08 -15.11 1.47
CA PHE A 158 -6.91 -14.25 2.63
C PHE A 158 -5.67 -13.37 2.51
N SER A 159 -5.65 -12.34 3.30
CA SER A 159 -4.50 -11.49 3.55
C SER A 159 -4.60 -10.93 4.96
N PHE A 160 -3.74 -9.98 5.28
CA PHE A 160 -3.81 -9.25 6.53
C PHE A 160 -3.99 -7.77 6.26
N ALA A 161 -4.46 -7.04 7.26
CA ALA A 161 -4.56 -5.58 7.20
C ALA A 161 -4.23 -4.97 8.57
N ILE A 162 -3.76 -3.73 8.53
CA ILE A 162 -3.69 -2.87 9.72
C ILE A 162 -4.86 -1.90 9.61
N GLN A 163 -5.61 -1.75 10.69
CA GLN A 163 -6.71 -0.80 10.76
C GLN A 163 -6.23 0.53 11.33
N VAL A 164 -6.53 1.61 10.62
CA VAL A 164 -6.28 2.99 11.08
C VAL A 164 -7.60 3.75 11.01
N GLY A 165 -8.17 4.03 12.15
CA GLY A 165 -9.52 4.59 12.25
C GLY A 165 -10.56 3.65 11.64
N LYS A 166 -11.23 4.08 10.57
CA LYS A 166 -12.23 3.28 9.84
C LYS A 166 -11.68 2.58 8.61
N GLU A 167 -10.42 2.84 8.26
CA GLU A 167 -9.79 2.34 7.07
C GLU A 167 -8.90 1.13 7.38
N ILE A 168 -8.86 0.17 6.48
CA ILE A 168 -7.92 -0.95 6.54
C ILE A 168 -6.87 -0.81 5.45
N PHE A 169 -5.62 -1.15 5.78
CA PHE A 169 -4.47 -1.12 4.88
C PHE A 169 -3.93 -2.53 4.74
N VAL A 170 -4.12 -3.12 3.56
CA VAL A 170 -3.78 -4.52 3.30
C VAL A 170 -2.27 -4.75 3.39
N ARG A 171 -1.90 -5.87 3.99
CA ARG A 171 -0.54 -6.37 4.18
C ARG A 171 -0.44 -7.75 3.54
N SER A 172 -0.02 -7.79 2.28
CA SER A 172 -0.03 -9.03 1.51
C SER A 172 1.15 -9.93 1.85
N VAL A 173 0.84 -11.23 2.00
CA VAL A 173 1.83 -12.26 2.27
C VAL A 173 2.64 -12.58 1.00
N VAL A 174 3.96 -12.70 1.14
CA VAL A 174 4.88 -13.20 0.09
C VAL A 174 4.94 -14.71 0.11
N ARG A 175 5.21 -15.28 1.29
CA ARG A 175 5.38 -16.72 1.50
C ARG A 175 5.30 -17.08 2.98
N VAL A 176 5.06 -18.34 3.24
CA VAL A 176 5.15 -18.96 4.56
C VAL A 176 6.39 -19.83 4.62
N ASP A 177 7.28 -19.57 5.59
CA ASP A 177 8.47 -20.36 5.84
C ASP A 177 8.24 -21.19 7.09
N VAL A 178 7.81 -22.43 6.89
CA VAL A 178 7.44 -23.33 7.98
C VAL A 178 8.65 -23.72 8.85
N GLU A 179 9.81 -23.92 8.21
CA GLU A 179 11.02 -24.31 8.92
C GLU A 179 11.58 -23.19 9.79
N ALA A 180 11.65 -21.98 9.24
CA ALA A 180 12.08 -20.78 9.97
C ALA A 180 10.99 -20.20 10.87
N ARG A 181 9.75 -20.73 10.82
CA ARG A 181 8.56 -20.25 11.55
C ARG A 181 8.27 -18.77 11.31
N ARG A 182 8.28 -18.35 10.03
CA ARG A 182 8.13 -16.96 9.61
C ARG A 182 7.09 -16.83 8.52
N VAL A 183 6.29 -15.76 8.59
CA VAL A 183 5.42 -15.32 7.50
C VAL A 183 6.00 -14.05 6.93
N TYR A 184 6.33 -14.04 5.65
CA TYR A 184 6.95 -12.91 4.95
C TYR A 184 5.90 -12.07 4.22
N PHE A 185 6.12 -10.76 4.22
CA PHE A 185 5.19 -9.78 3.66
C PHE A 185 5.86 -8.92 2.58
N TYR A 186 5.06 -8.36 1.68
CA TYR A 186 5.54 -7.38 0.68
C TYR A 186 5.81 -6.00 1.29
N CYS A 187 5.34 -5.72 2.48
CA CYS A 187 5.45 -4.43 3.16
C CYS A 187 5.99 -4.60 4.59
N ASP A 188 6.30 -3.48 5.21
CA ASP A 188 6.81 -3.45 6.56
C ASP A 188 5.70 -3.75 7.57
N ILE A 189 6.04 -4.52 8.60
CA ILE A 189 5.21 -4.79 9.77
C ILE A 189 6.09 -4.62 11.00
N SER A 190 5.61 -3.86 11.96
CA SER A 190 6.34 -3.53 13.18
C SER A 190 5.85 -4.36 14.37
N PRO A 191 6.72 -4.65 15.34
CA PRO A 191 6.24 -5.07 16.66
C PRO A 191 5.27 -4.02 17.22
N GLY A 192 4.14 -4.47 17.74
CA GLY A 192 3.05 -3.64 18.22
C GLY A 192 1.94 -3.37 17.19
N ASP A 193 2.15 -3.69 15.91
CA ASP A 193 1.06 -3.67 14.92
C ASP A 193 0.03 -4.75 15.27
N ASP A 194 -1.23 -4.46 14.94
CA ASP A 194 -2.33 -5.41 15.07
C ASP A 194 -2.80 -5.87 13.69
N LEU A 195 -2.46 -7.11 13.34
CA LEU A 195 -2.79 -7.70 12.05
C LEU A 195 -4.19 -8.31 12.09
N LEU A 196 -5.12 -7.69 11.39
CA LEU A 196 -6.47 -8.21 11.17
C LEU A 196 -6.48 -9.15 9.97
N LEU A 197 -7.03 -10.36 10.13
CA LEU A 197 -7.26 -11.26 8.99
C LEU A 197 -8.38 -10.72 8.12
N VAL A 198 -8.11 -10.64 6.80
CA VAL A 198 -9.07 -10.12 5.82
C VAL A 198 -9.23 -11.11 4.68
N ARG A 199 -10.44 -11.23 4.15
CA ARG A 199 -10.78 -12.11 3.02
C ARG A 199 -11.02 -11.30 1.76
N ARG A 200 -10.57 -11.85 0.63
CA ARG A 200 -10.76 -11.26 -0.70
C ARG A 200 -12.24 -11.31 -1.10
N THR A 201 -12.70 -10.22 -1.72
CA THR A 201 -14.04 -10.07 -2.28
C THR A 201 -13.96 -9.85 -3.80
N LYS A 202 -15.12 -9.70 -4.44
CA LYS A 202 -15.20 -9.46 -5.89
C LYS A 202 -14.69 -8.06 -6.23
N LEU A 203 -13.67 -7.99 -7.08
CA LEU A 203 -12.99 -6.75 -7.46
C LEU A 203 -13.95 -5.69 -8.01
N VAL A 204 -14.73 -6.04 -9.03
CA VAL A 204 -15.62 -5.09 -9.73
C VAL A 204 -16.65 -4.54 -8.77
N GLN A 205 -17.35 -5.39 -8.04
CA GLN A 205 -18.39 -4.99 -7.09
C GLN A 205 -17.83 -4.06 -6.00
N SER A 206 -16.69 -4.44 -5.40
CA SER A 206 -16.05 -3.60 -4.38
C SER A 206 -15.64 -2.24 -4.94
N THR A 207 -15.11 -2.20 -6.16
CA THR A 207 -14.73 -0.95 -6.83
C THR A 207 -15.94 -0.06 -7.10
N GLU A 208 -17.06 -0.62 -7.55
CA GLU A 208 -18.31 0.11 -7.77
C GLU A 208 -18.88 0.70 -6.48
N GLU A 209 -18.87 -0.08 -5.41
CA GLU A 209 -19.34 0.36 -4.10
C GLU A 209 -18.46 1.48 -3.54
N ASP A 210 -17.15 1.34 -3.64
CA ASP A 210 -16.19 2.36 -3.19
C ASP A 210 -16.33 3.64 -4.01
N PHE A 211 -16.46 3.54 -5.34
CA PHE A 211 -16.68 4.69 -6.20
C PHE A 211 -18.01 5.40 -5.90
N ARG A 212 -19.10 4.66 -5.71
CA ARG A 212 -20.40 5.21 -5.33
C ARG A 212 -20.31 5.96 -3.99
N ARG A 213 -19.63 5.37 -3.00
CA ARG A 213 -19.39 6.00 -1.69
C ARG A 213 -18.54 7.25 -1.82
N PHE A 214 -17.49 7.19 -2.63
CA PHE A 214 -16.62 8.33 -2.91
C PHE A 214 -17.36 9.49 -3.58
N MET A 215 -18.30 9.18 -4.48
CA MET A 215 -19.08 10.19 -5.19
C MET A 215 -20.23 10.76 -4.35
N ALA A 216 -20.63 10.11 -3.27
CA ALA A 216 -21.70 10.60 -2.41
C ALA A 216 -21.41 12.01 -1.87
N GLY A 217 -22.28 12.96 -2.19
CA GLY A 217 -22.14 14.37 -1.79
C GLY A 217 -21.15 15.19 -2.63
N LYS A 218 -20.59 14.65 -3.71
CA LYS A 218 -19.76 15.45 -4.64
C LYS A 218 -20.62 16.19 -5.66
N PRO A 219 -20.23 17.41 -6.03
CA PRO A 219 -21.05 18.29 -6.88
C PRO A 219 -21.08 17.86 -8.35
N ALA A 220 -20.12 17.08 -8.82
CA ALA A 220 -19.99 16.68 -10.21
C ALA A 220 -19.23 15.36 -10.37
N ALA A 221 -19.42 14.69 -11.50
CA ALA A 221 -18.63 13.54 -11.89
C ALA A 221 -17.16 13.94 -12.17
N PRO A 222 -16.18 13.02 -11.98
CA PRO A 222 -14.80 13.28 -12.30
C PRO A 222 -14.59 13.34 -13.81
N VAL A 223 -13.87 14.34 -14.28
CA VAL A 223 -13.52 14.50 -15.70
C VAL A 223 -12.24 13.75 -16.08
N ALA A 224 -11.33 13.58 -15.12
CA ALA A 224 -10.09 12.85 -15.30
C ALA A 224 -9.69 12.10 -14.02
N GLY A 225 -8.95 11.02 -14.16
CA GLY A 225 -8.42 10.23 -13.05
C GLY A 225 -7.07 9.60 -13.36
N ILE A 226 -6.25 9.49 -12.34
CA ILE A 226 -5.00 8.72 -12.37
C ILE A 226 -5.18 7.53 -11.43
N LEU A 227 -4.99 6.33 -11.95
CA LEU A 227 -5.11 5.09 -11.23
C LEU A 227 -3.73 4.56 -10.89
N ASN A 228 -3.43 4.43 -9.60
CA ASN A 228 -2.33 3.61 -9.10
C ASN A 228 -2.95 2.28 -8.63
N ASP A 229 -2.54 1.17 -9.23
CA ASP A 229 -3.18 -0.12 -9.00
C ASP A 229 -2.16 -1.18 -8.63
N CYS A 230 -2.35 -1.80 -7.46
CA CYS A 230 -1.45 -2.84 -6.98
C CYS A 230 -1.35 -3.99 -7.97
N ILE A 231 -0.14 -4.38 -8.29
CA ILE A 231 0.12 -5.50 -9.17
C ILE A 231 -0.51 -6.80 -8.67
N LEU A 232 -0.54 -7.01 -7.36
CA LEU A 232 -1.19 -8.18 -6.77
C LEU A 232 -2.70 -8.14 -6.97
N ARG A 233 -3.32 -6.96 -6.84
CA ARG A 233 -4.75 -6.78 -7.13
C ARG A 233 -5.05 -7.16 -8.57
N ARG A 234 -4.20 -6.74 -9.50
CA ARG A 234 -4.28 -7.12 -10.91
C ARG A 234 -4.11 -8.64 -11.12
N LEU A 235 -3.03 -9.22 -10.60
CA LEU A 235 -2.71 -10.64 -10.82
C LEU A 235 -3.76 -11.59 -10.25
N TYR A 236 -4.31 -11.26 -9.08
CA TYR A 236 -5.35 -12.08 -8.44
C TYR A 236 -6.74 -11.93 -9.07
N ASN A 237 -6.96 -10.91 -9.88
CA ASN A 237 -8.26 -10.61 -10.47
C ASN A 237 -8.18 -10.44 -12.01
N ASP A 238 -7.25 -11.11 -12.67
CA ASP A 238 -6.95 -10.92 -14.11
C ASP A 238 -8.19 -11.06 -15.01
N LYS A 239 -9.10 -11.98 -14.67
CA LYS A 239 -10.36 -12.20 -15.40
C LYS A 239 -11.34 -11.03 -15.31
N ASP A 240 -11.25 -10.23 -14.26
CA ASP A 240 -12.18 -9.12 -13.96
C ASP A 240 -11.65 -7.75 -14.41
N LEU A 241 -10.37 -7.66 -14.82
CA LEU A 241 -9.72 -6.38 -15.14
C LEU A 241 -10.43 -5.57 -16.22
N ALA A 242 -10.95 -6.24 -17.25
CA ALA A 242 -11.68 -5.59 -18.33
C ALA A 242 -12.96 -4.88 -17.83
N HIS A 243 -13.54 -5.33 -16.73
CA HIS A 243 -14.76 -4.79 -16.13
C HIS A 243 -14.48 -3.67 -15.11
N VAL A 244 -13.27 -3.56 -14.57
CA VAL A 244 -12.90 -2.50 -13.61
C VAL A 244 -13.08 -1.12 -14.22
N ARG A 245 -12.81 -0.95 -15.52
CA ARG A 245 -13.00 0.32 -16.22
C ARG A 245 -14.46 0.79 -16.17
N GLN A 246 -15.41 -0.14 -16.22
CA GLN A 246 -16.85 0.17 -16.13
C GLN A 246 -17.26 0.58 -14.71
N ALA A 247 -16.58 0.03 -13.70
CA ALA A 247 -16.79 0.37 -12.29
C ALA A 247 -16.31 1.78 -11.91
N LEU A 248 -15.49 2.41 -12.76
CA LEU A 248 -14.93 3.75 -12.57
C LEU A 248 -15.34 4.67 -13.72
N PRO A 249 -16.58 5.18 -13.73
CA PRO A 249 -17.09 6.04 -14.78
C PRO A 249 -16.40 7.43 -14.75
N CYS A 250 -15.29 7.52 -15.47
CA CYS A 250 -14.48 8.71 -15.66
C CYS A 250 -13.99 8.73 -17.11
N ASP A 251 -14.23 9.80 -17.84
CA ASP A 251 -13.97 9.86 -19.29
C ASP A 251 -12.49 9.69 -19.61
N GLN A 252 -11.64 10.34 -18.83
CA GLN A 252 -10.19 10.32 -19.01
C GLN A 252 -9.55 9.61 -17.81
N LEU A 253 -9.48 8.29 -17.87
CA LEU A 253 -8.81 7.46 -16.86
C LEU A 253 -7.54 6.85 -17.46
N ALA A 254 -6.40 7.17 -16.86
CA ALA A 254 -5.11 6.57 -17.15
C ALA A 254 -4.46 6.07 -15.84
N GLY A 255 -3.50 5.17 -15.95
CA GLY A 255 -2.82 4.68 -14.76
C GLY A 255 -1.79 3.61 -15.05
N PHE A 256 -1.23 3.08 -13.99
CA PHE A 256 -0.19 2.07 -14.03
C PHE A 256 -0.28 1.15 -12.83
N SER A 257 0.31 -0.05 -12.97
CA SER A 257 0.44 -0.99 -11.84
C SER A 257 1.68 -0.67 -11.03
N THR A 258 1.56 -0.79 -9.71
CA THR A 258 2.60 -0.52 -8.72
C THR A 258 2.94 -1.76 -7.91
N PHE A 259 4.09 -1.78 -7.25
CA PHE A 259 4.43 -2.80 -6.23
C PHE A 259 3.88 -2.46 -4.83
N GLY A 260 3.04 -1.46 -4.73
CA GLY A 260 2.34 -0.98 -3.54
C GLY A 260 1.99 0.49 -3.71
N GLU A 261 0.81 0.88 -3.20
CA GLU A 261 0.28 2.23 -3.30
C GLU A 261 0.64 3.04 -2.06
N ILE A 262 0.69 4.35 -2.26
CA ILE A 262 0.86 5.35 -1.21
C ILE A 262 -0.39 6.22 -1.18
N LEU A 263 -0.90 6.40 0.02
CA LEU A 263 -1.97 7.33 0.32
C LEU A 263 -1.71 7.91 1.70
N GLY A 264 -1.59 9.24 1.77
CA GLY A 264 -1.39 9.94 3.02
C GLY A 264 -1.43 11.45 2.91
#